data_6717b9404810f411c62b84ee074d1791
#
_entry.id   6717b9404810f411c62b84ee074d1791
#
_cell.length_a   1.000
_cell.length_b   1.000
_cell.length_c   1.000
_cell.angle_alpha   90.00
_cell.angle_beta   90.00
_cell.angle_gamma   90.00
#
_symmetry.space_group_name_H-M   'P 1'
#
loop_
_entity.id
_entity.type
_entity.pdbx_description
1 polymer ?
#
loop_
_entity_poly.entity_id
_entity_poly.type
_entity_poly.pdbx_seq_one_letter_code
_entity_poly.pdbx_strand_id
1 'polypeptide(L)'
;LDNTIKNKLLRFIAYEYLLEEKLLINIDSFINEFEKVSSNTDTNIEINEIYNNIAALQIGKLIPDLELMERNGAIKKIRNINNFKNVYLFWSYDQNAHQVNLFKKVNLLSNKHLDFNFYLININEDYNKWIFNLINQFPQQNVKNFKTVDFEDMSKKMILNNLNKVITTKKGIITNILSITELEEFLKIN
;
A
#
# COMPACT_ATOMS: atom_id res chain seq x y z
N LEU A 1 -9.18 -28.69 23.08
CA LEU A 1 -8.01 -28.34 22.27
C LEU A 1 -6.96 -27.75 23.19
N ASP A 2 -5.69 -28.16 22.99
CA ASP A 2 -4.55 -27.54 23.65
C ASP A 2 -4.55 -26.02 23.33
N ASN A 3 -4.35 -25.19 24.33
CA ASN A 3 -4.36 -23.73 24.20
C ASN A 3 -3.37 -23.23 23.13
N THR A 4 -2.24 -23.90 22.96
CA THR A 4 -1.25 -23.59 21.92
C THR A 4 -1.83 -23.79 20.51
N ILE A 5 -2.50 -24.91 20.27
CA ILE A 5 -3.13 -25.21 18.97
C ILE A 5 -4.30 -24.26 18.72
N LYS A 6 -5.11 -24.01 19.76
CA LYS A 6 -6.22 -23.05 19.68
C LYS A 6 -5.73 -21.67 19.26
N ASN A 7 -4.72 -21.09 19.92
CA ASN A 7 -4.22 -19.76 19.62
C ASN A 7 -3.58 -19.68 18.22
N LYS A 8 -2.86 -20.72 17.77
CA LYS A 8 -2.34 -20.77 16.39
C LYS A 8 -3.46 -20.74 15.35
N LEU A 9 -4.54 -21.51 15.58
CA LEU A 9 -5.69 -21.54 14.68
C LEU A 9 -6.43 -20.19 14.68
N LEU A 10 -6.64 -19.59 15.85
CA LEU A 10 -7.26 -18.28 15.97
C LEU A 10 -6.45 -17.20 15.24
N ARG A 11 -5.13 -17.20 15.40
CA ARG A 11 -4.23 -16.29 14.69
C ARG A 11 -4.38 -16.46 13.16
N PHE A 12 -4.34 -17.70 12.68
CA PHE A 12 -4.50 -17.98 11.24
C PHE A 12 -5.85 -17.47 10.71
N ILE A 13 -6.96 -17.78 11.40
CA ILE A 13 -8.30 -17.32 11.03
C ILE A 13 -8.38 -15.79 11.02
N ALA A 14 -7.76 -15.12 12.00
CA ALA A 14 -7.77 -13.67 12.07
C ALA A 14 -7.00 -13.03 10.90
N TYR A 15 -5.85 -13.58 10.54
CA TYR A 15 -5.09 -13.12 9.36
C TYR A 15 -5.88 -13.28 8.07
N GLU A 16 -6.44 -14.47 7.82
CA GLU A 16 -7.27 -14.74 6.64
C GLU A 16 -8.45 -13.76 6.56
N TYR A 17 -9.17 -13.57 7.68
CA TYR A 17 -10.31 -12.66 7.72
C TYR A 17 -9.95 -11.20 7.47
N LEU A 18 -8.86 -10.71 8.11
CA LEU A 18 -8.47 -9.30 8.03
C LEU A 18 -7.81 -8.93 6.70
N LEU A 19 -7.11 -9.88 6.06
CA LEU A 19 -6.37 -9.62 4.82
C LEU A 19 -7.16 -9.98 3.55
N GLU A 20 -8.30 -10.65 3.66
CA GLU A 20 -9.24 -10.82 2.56
C GLU A 20 -10.00 -9.52 2.29
N GLU A 21 -9.60 -8.79 1.27
CA GLU A 21 -10.09 -7.43 0.91
C GLU A 21 -11.62 -7.33 0.71
N LYS A 22 -12.33 -8.44 0.59
CA LYS A 22 -13.76 -8.47 0.22
C LYS A 22 -14.75 -8.46 1.38
N LEU A 23 -14.33 -8.64 2.63
CA LEU A 23 -15.23 -8.93 3.76
C LEU A 23 -15.07 -8.01 4.98
N LEU A 24 -14.70 -6.76 4.81
CA LEU A 24 -14.63 -5.78 5.93
C LEU A 24 -16.00 -5.39 6.52
N ILE A 25 -17.03 -6.20 6.27
CA ILE A 25 -18.35 -6.07 6.91
C ILE A 25 -18.23 -6.70 8.29
N ASN A 26 -18.41 -5.91 9.34
CA ASN A 26 -18.36 -6.32 10.76
C ASN A 26 -16.96 -6.60 11.35
N ILE A 27 -15.91 -5.93 10.86
CA ILE A 27 -14.55 -6.08 11.39
C ILE A 27 -14.46 -5.79 12.90
N ASP A 28 -15.19 -4.78 13.40
CA ASP A 28 -15.22 -4.43 14.83
C ASP A 28 -15.81 -5.57 15.67
N SER A 29 -16.89 -6.19 15.17
CA SER A 29 -17.50 -7.34 15.84
C SER A 29 -16.56 -8.53 15.86
N PHE A 30 -15.85 -8.78 14.76
CA PHE A 30 -14.86 -9.85 14.68
C PHE A 30 -13.72 -9.66 15.69
N ILE A 31 -13.14 -8.46 15.79
CA ILE A 31 -12.07 -8.17 16.74
C ILE A 31 -12.53 -8.37 18.18
N ASN A 32 -13.72 -7.86 18.52
CA ASN A 32 -14.29 -8.04 19.85
C ASN A 32 -14.50 -9.52 20.23
N GLU A 33 -14.95 -10.35 19.30
CA GLU A 33 -15.09 -11.79 19.54
C GLU A 33 -13.74 -12.50 19.58
N PHE A 34 -12.80 -12.12 18.73
CA PHE A 34 -11.44 -12.67 18.74
C PHE A 34 -10.77 -12.45 20.11
N GLU A 35 -10.82 -11.25 20.67
CA GLU A 35 -10.22 -10.91 21.96
C GLU A 35 -10.83 -11.70 23.13
N LYS A 36 -12.13 -12.02 23.06
CA LYS A 36 -12.78 -12.84 24.09
C LYS A 36 -12.29 -14.29 24.11
N VAL A 37 -11.89 -14.82 22.96
CA VAL A 37 -11.52 -16.24 22.83
C VAL A 37 -10.03 -16.49 22.76
N SER A 38 -9.23 -15.50 22.37
CA SER A 38 -7.77 -15.56 22.33
C SER A 38 -7.18 -15.33 23.73
N SER A 39 -6.31 -16.24 24.16
CA SER A 39 -5.57 -16.11 25.42
C SER A 39 -4.10 -15.69 25.23
N ASN A 40 -3.67 -15.42 24.01
CA ASN A 40 -2.29 -15.03 23.69
C ASN A 40 -2.21 -13.51 23.50
N THR A 41 -1.57 -12.83 24.44
CA THR A 41 -1.42 -11.37 24.46
C THR A 41 -0.67 -10.84 23.24
N ASP A 42 0.42 -11.49 22.83
CA ASP A 42 1.23 -11.05 21.70
C ASP A 42 0.42 -11.13 20.38
N THR A 43 -0.33 -12.22 20.21
CA THR A 43 -1.24 -12.36 19.07
C THR A 43 -2.35 -11.31 19.09
N ASN A 44 -2.89 -10.96 20.26
CA ASN A 44 -3.90 -9.92 20.37
C ASN A 44 -3.35 -8.55 19.96
N ILE A 45 -2.14 -8.21 20.41
CA ILE A 45 -1.45 -6.97 20.01
C ILE A 45 -1.27 -6.94 18.49
N GLU A 46 -0.73 -8.01 17.90
CA GLU A 46 -0.48 -8.13 16.45
C GLU A 46 -1.77 -7.97 15.63
N ILE A 47 -2.85 -8.65 16.01
CA ILE A 47 -4.15 -8.57 15.32
C ILE A 47 -4.77 -7.18 15.45
N ASN A 48 -4.65 -6.54 16.62
CA ASN A 48 -5.10 -5.16 16.82
C ASN A 48 -4.29 -4.15 15.99
N GLU A 49 -2.99 -4.35 15.82
CA GLU A 49 -2.17 -3.50 14.92
C GLU A 49 -2.67 -3.61 13.48
N ILE A 50 -2.92 -4.83 12.98
CA ILE A 50 -3.47 -5.04 11.63
C ILE A 50 -4.83 -4.35 11.50
N TYR A 51 -5.73 -4.55 12.45
CA TYR A 51 -7.04 -3.90 12.49
C TYR A 51 -6.93 -2.38 12.43
N ASN A 52 -6.08 -1.77 13.26
CA ASN A 52 -5.88 -0.33 13.30
C ASN A 52 -5.34 0.21 11.96
N ASN A 53 -4.40 -0.51 11.33
CA ASN A 53 -3.89 -0.15 10.02
C ASN A 53 -4.97 -0.24 8.93
N ILE A 54 -5.81 -1.26 8.95
CA ILE A 54 -6.97 -1.40 8.05
C ILE A 54 -7.95 -0.23 8.28
N ALA A 55 -8.27 0.09 9.53
CA ALA A 55 -9.15 1.21 9.88
C ALA A 55 -8.58 2.57 9.44
N ALA A 56 -7.25 2.73 9.51
CA ALA A 56 -6.56 3.93 9.03
C ALA A 56 -6.52 4.02 7.50
N LEU A 57 -6.51 2.88 6.79
CA LEU A 57 -6.41 2.80 5.34
C LEU A 57 -7.79 2.69 4.65
N GLN A 58 -8.77 3.44 5.11
CA GLN A 58 -10.11 3.45 4.53
C GLN A 58 -10.37 4.69 3.66
N ILE A 59 -11.28 4.56 2.70
CA ILE A 59 -11.78 5.70 1.91
C ILE A 59 -12.31 6.79 2.85
N GLY A 60 -11.93 8.03 2.60
CA GLY A 60 -12.26 9.19 3.43
C GLY A 60 -11.26 9.47 4.56
N LYS A 61 -10.29 8.60 4.82
CA LYS A 61 -9.21 8.83 5.81
C LYS A 61 -7.99 9.47 5.14
N LEU A 62 -7.16 10.13 5.95
CA LEU A 62 -5.86 10.60 5.50
C LEU A 62 -4.94 9.40 5.25
N ILE A 63 -4.20 9.45 4.13
CA ILE A 63 -3.18 8.44 3.87
C ILE A 63 -2.11 8.47 4.98
N PRO A 64 -1.64 7.32 5.47
CA PRO A 64 -0.56 7.27 6.45
C PRO A 64 0.71 8.01 5.98
N ASP A 65 1.44 8.63 6.91
CA ASP A 65 2.75 9.22 6.62
C ASP A 65 3.74 8.12 6.21
N LEU A 66 4.29 8.26 5.01
CA LEU A 66 5.31 7.37 4.47
C LEU A 66 6.68 8.05 4.51
N GLU A 67 7.67 7.36 5.08
CA GLU A 67 9.08 7.74 4.95
C GLU A 67 9.65 7.10 3.68
N LEU A 68 9.96 7.93 2.70
CA LEU A 68 10.42 7.51 1.39
C LEU A 68 11.73 8.19 1.02
N MET A 69 12.60 7.46 0.34
CA MET A 69 13.87 7.94 -0.17
C MET A 69 13.73 8.43 -1.60
N GLU A 70 14.21 9.63 -1.88
CA GLU A 70 14.32 10.19 -3.23
C GLU A 70 15.57 9.66 -3.97
N ARG A 71 15.63 9.90 -5.28
CA ARG A 71 16.77 9.50 -6.14
C ARG A 71 18.12 10.08 -5.71
N ASN A 72 18.14 11.18 -4.99
CA ASN A 72 19.36 11.81 -4.45
C ASN A 72 19.75 11.26 -3.05
N GLY A 73 19.04 10.26 -2.53
CA GLY A 73 19.24 9.68 -1.21
C GLY A 73 18.56 10.43 -0.06
N ALA A 74 17.92 11.58 -0.33
CA ALA A 74 17.20 12.30 0.71
C ALA A 74 15.94 11.55 1.17
N ILE A 75 15.73 11.48 2.49
CA ILE A 75 14.53 10.87 3.08
C ILE A 75 13.49 11.97 3.31
N LYS A 76 12.27 11.71 2.91
CA LYS A 76 11.13 12.62 3.09
C LYS A 76 9.93 11.91 3.66
N LYS A 77 9.22 12.60 4.54
CA LYS A 77 7.84 12.25 4.91
C LYS A 77 6.90 12.84 3.86
N ILE A 78 6.19 11.98 3.14
CA ILE A 78 5.27 12.43 2.12
C ILE A 78 3.91 12.65 2.77
N ARG A 79 3.68 13.89 3.19
CA ARG A 79 2.36 14.40 3.56
C ARG A 79 1.74 15.04 2.32
N ASN A 80 0.71 14.43 1.78
CA ASN A 80 0.02 14.99 0.63
C ASN A 80 -0.99 16.05 1.04
N ILE A 81 -0.49 17.27 1.20
CA ILE A 81 -1.33 18.44 1.48
C ILE A 81 -1.65 19.21 0.17
N ASN A 82 -1.14 18.75 -0.97
CA ASN A 82 -1.31 19.41 -2.25
C ASN A 82 -2.73 19.20 -2.82
N ASN A 83 -3.23 20.19 -3.55
CA ASN A 83 -4.52 20.11 -4.27
C ASN A 83 -4.55 19.05 -5.38
N PHE A 84 -3.45 18.35 -5.62
CA PHE A 84 -3.33 17.33 -6.64
C PHE A 84 -4.04 16.04 -6.24
N LYS A 85 -4.48 15.34 -7.26
CA LYS A 85 -4.85 13.94 -7.16
C LYS A 85 -3.58 13.10 -7.24
N ASN A 86 -3.41 12.12 -6.37
CA ASN A 86 -2.21 11.29 -6.34
C ASN A 86 -2.58 9.82 -6.47
N VAL A 87 -1.72 9.07 -7.15
CA VAL A 87 -1.80 7.62 -7.35
C VAL A 87 -0.55 6.99 -6.77
N TYR A 88 -0.69 6.13 -5.78
CA TYR A 88 0.41 5.38 -5.15
C TYR A 88 0.46 3.98 -5.73
N LEU A 89 1.62 3.59 -6.22
CA LEU A 89 1.89 2.36 -6.93
C LEU A 89 3.16 1.73 -6.36
N PHE A 90 3.13 0.43 -6.13
CA PHE A 90 4.24 -0.30 -5.52
C PHE A 90 4.88 -1.25 -6.53
N TRP A 91 6.19 -1.39 -6.47
CA TRP A 91 6.91 -2.26 -7.39
C TRP A 91 8.20 -2.83 -6.82
N SER A 92 8.64 -3.93 -7.39
CA SER A 92 9.89 -4.60 -7.07
C SER A 92 10.63 -4.95 -8.36
N TYR A 93 11.95 -4.73 -8.37
CA TYR A 93 12.78 -5.21 -9.48
C TYR A 93 12.97 -6.74 -9.48
N ASP A 94 12.60 -7.43 -8.41
CA ASP A 94 12.60 -8.90 -8.35
C ASP A 94 11.34 -9.51 -8.98
N GLN A 95 10.33 -8.68 -9.29
CA GLN A 95 9.10 -9.08 -9.99
C GLN A 95 9.06 -8.47 -11.40
N ASN A 96 9.94 -8.92 -12.28
CA ASN A 96 10.17 -8.33 -13.60
C ASN A 96 8.90 -8.18 -14.45
N ALA A 97 8.04 -9.19 -14.52
CA ALA A 97 6.80 -9.11 -15.31
C ALA A 97 5.85 -8.03 -14.78
N HIS A 98 5.71 -7.91 -13.45
CA HIS A 98 4.93 -6.86 -12.81
C HIS A 98 5.54 -5.48 -13.08
N GLN A 99 6.85 -5.31 -12.89
CA GLN A 99 7.58 -4.06 -13.14
C GLN A 99 7.37 -3.57 -14.59
N VAL A 100 7.60 -4.41 -15.58
CA VAL A 100 7.46 -4.05 -17.01
C VAL A 100 6.04 -3.60 -17.33
N ASN A 101 5.03 -4.34 -16.87
CA ASN A 101 3.64 -4.01 -17.09
C ASN A 101 3.22 -2.72 -16.39
N LEU A 102 3.65 -2.53 -15.14
CA LEU A 102 3.39 -1.31 -14.38
C LEU A 102 4.02 -0.09 -15.04
N PHE A 103 5.31 -0.16 -15.42
CA PHE A 103 6.02 0.96 -16.02
C PHE A 103 5.40 1.37 -17.36
N LYS A 104 5.02 0.40 -18.20
CA LYS A 104 4.31 0.66 -19.45
C LYS A 104 2.97 1.36 -19.19
N LYS A 105 2.20 0.90 -18.23
CA LYS A 105 0.90 1.48 -17.86
C LYS A 105 1.07 2.90 -17.29
N VAL A 106 2.02 3.13 -16.39
CA VAL A 106 2.27 4.46 -15.81
C VAL A 106 2.72 5.45 -16.87
N ASN A 107 3.61 5.07 -17.80
CA ASN A 107 4.02 5.93 -18.92
C ASN A 107 2.82 6.34 -19.78
N LEU A 108 1.89 5.42 -20.05
CA LEU A 108 0.68 5.73 -20.80
C LEU A 108 -0.27 6.67 -20.05
N LEU A 109 -0.54 6.37 -18.78
CA LEU A 109 -1.54 7.10 -17.98
C LEU A 109 -1.03 8.48 -17.56
N SER A 110 0.26 8.63 -17.21
CA SER A 110 0.83 9.92 -16.79
C SER A 110 0.84 10.96 -17.92
N ASN A 111 0.96 10.53 -19.17
CA ASN A 111 0.83 11.43 -20.32
C ASN A 111 -0.61 11.89 -20.56
N LYS A 112 -1.60 11.07 -20.21
CA LYS A 112 -3.03 11.37 -20.44
C LYS A 112 -3.66 12.16 -19.28
N HIS A 113 -3.17 11.95 -18.06
CA HIS A 113 -3.76 12.48 -16.82
C HIS A 113 -2.77 13.38 -16.08
N LEU A 114 -2.56 14.59 -16.62
CA LEU A 114 -1.59 15.56 -16.09
C LEU A 114 -2.01 16.17 -14.75
N ASP A 115 -3.26 16.05 -14.37
CA ASP A 115 -3.81 16.48 -13.07
C ASP A 115 -3.57 15.47 -11.93
N PHE A 116 -2.99 14.30 -12.26
CA PHE A 116 -2.57 13.29 -11.30
C PHE A 116 -1.04 13.25 -11.15
N ASN A 117 -0.56 13.10 -9.92
CA ASN A 117 0.82 12.67 -9.64
C ASN A 117 0.86 11.15 -9.42
N PHE A 118 1.79 10.50 -10.09
CA PHE A 118 2.03 9.06 -9.95
C PHE A 118 3.26 8.83 -9.07
N TYR A 119 3.06 8.27 -7.89
CA TYR A 119 4.11 7.93 -6.92
C TYR A 119 4.47 6.45 -7.10
N LEU A 120 5.60 6.19 -7.74
CA LEU A 120 6.16 4.84 -7.91
C LEU A 120 7.09 4.53 -6.76
N ILE A 121 6.69 3.62 -5.88
CA ILE A 121 7.41 3.26 -4.67
C ILE A 121 8.04 1.88 -4.84
N ASN A 122 9.36 1.85 -4.91
CA ASN A 122 10.13 0.61 -4.89
C ASN A 122 10.23 0.06 -3.48
N ILE A 123 10.03 -1.26 -3.32
CA ILE A 123 10.02 -1.94 -2.03
C ILE A 123 11.34 -2.63 -1.68
N ASN A 124 12.30 -2.66 -2.60
CA ASN A 124 13.55 -3.40 -2.41
C ASN A 124 14.61 -2.54 -1.67
N GLU A 125 15.59 -3.21 -1.08
CA GLU A 125 16.62 -2.55 -0.26
C GLU A 125 17.76 -1.93 -1.07
N ASP A 126 18.20 -2.58 -2.17
CA ASP A 126 19.35 -2.14 -2.95
C ASP A 126 19.08 -0.85 -3.73
N TYR A 127 19.72 0.23 -3.25
CA TYR A 127 19.60 1.56 -3.84
C TYR A 127 20.15 1.61 -5.29
N ASN A 128 21.31 1.01 -5.55
CA ASN A 128 21.95 1.08 -6.86
C ASN A 128 21.12 0.34 -7.92
N LYS A 129 20.61 -0.82 -7.55
CA LYS A 129 19.72 -1.63 -8.39
C LYS A 129 18.41 -0.91 -8.69
N TRP A 130 17.83 -0.23 -7.67
CA TRP A 130 16.65 0.63 -7.86
C TRP A 130 16.92 1.75 -8.87
N ILE A 131 18.02 2.53 -8.69
CA ILE A 131 18.39 3.63 -9.60
C ILE A 131 18.62 3.11 -11.01
N PHE A 132 19.34 1.98 -11.17
CA PHE A 132 19.58 1.36 -12.47
C PHE A 132 18.28 1.05 -13.22
N ASN A 133 17.27 0.51 -12.54
CA ASN A 133 15.97 0.18 -13.13
C ASN A 133 15.16 1.42 -13.52
N LEU A 134 15.49 2.61 -13.04
CA LEU A 134 14.80 3.85 -13.36
C LEU A 134 15.46 4.66 -14.49
N ILE A 135 16.60 4.22 -15.01
CA ILE A 135 17.30 4.95 -16.08
C ILE A 135 16.40 5.06 -17.30
N ASN A 136 16.13 6.31 -17.74
CA ASN A 136 15.31 6.64 -18.92
C ASN A 136 13.87 6.12 -18.91
N GLN A 137 13.31 5.74 -17.74
CA GLN A 137 11.96 5.15 -17.69
C GLN A 137 10.83 6.19 -17.70
N PHE A 138 10.99 7.31 -16.99
CA PHE A 138 9.91 8.28 -16.76
C PHE A 138 10.39 9.72 -17.01
N PRO A 139 10.19 10.27 -18.22
CA PRO A 139 10.49 11.67 -18.51
C PRO A 139 9.41 12.63 -17.98
N GLN A 140 8.22 12.13 -17.60
CA GLN A 140 7.08 12.93 -17.19
C GLN A 140 7.31 13.55 -15.80
N GLN A 141 7.02 14.85 -15.67
CA GLN A 141 7.19 15.60 -14.41
C GLN A 141 6.23 15.16 -13.30
N ASN A 142 5.09 14.61 -13.66
CA ASN A 142 4.07 14.12 -12.74
C ASN A 142 4.32 12.67 -12.28
N VAL A 143 5.41 12.02 -12.71
CA VAL A 143 5.85 10.73 -12.18
C VAL A 143 6.97 10.96 -11.15
N LYS A 144 6.71 10.56 -9.92
CA LYS A 144 7.64 10.68 -8.79
C LYS A 144 8.12 9.29 -8.37
N ASN A 145 9.43 9.11 -8.36
CA ASN A 145 10.04 7.81 -8.05
C ASN A 145 10.67 7.85 -6.66
N PHE A 146 10.25 6.91 -5.83
CA PHE A 146 10.71 6.74 -4.47
C PHE A 146 11.12 5.30 -4.21
N LYS A 147 11.91 5.13 -3.16
CA LYS A 147 12.20 3.84 -2.54
C LYS A 147 11.71 3.89 -1.10
N THR A 148 11.17 2.78 -0.60
CA THR A 148 10.86 2.69 0.84
C THR A 148 12.15 2.74 1.67
N VAL A 149 12.08 3.38 2.84
CA VAL A 149 13.16 3.36 3.84
C VAL A 149 13.07 2.08 4.66
N ASP A 150 11.86 1.73 5.08
CA ASP A 150 11.54 0.52 5.83
C ASP A 150 10.33 -0.14 5.16
N PHE A 151 10.57 -1.31 4.56
CA PHE A 151 9.51 -2.06 3.89
C PHE A 151 8.53 -2.68 4.89
N GLU A 152 9.00 -3.14 6.04
CA GLU A 152 8.14 -3.78 7.03
C GLU A 152 7.13 -2.77 7.60
N ASP A 153 7.59 -1.58 8.02
CA ASP A 153 6.71 -0.50 8.51
C ASP A 153 5.73 -0.05 7.41
N MET A 154 6.22 0.17 6.19
CA MET A 154 5.37 0.59 5.08
C MET A 154 4.34 -0.48 4.73
N SER A 155 4.73 -1.77 4.65
CA SER A 155 3.82 -2.86 4.29
C SER A 155 2.69 -3.02 5.32
N LYS A 156 2.98 -2.84 6.60
CA LYS A 156 1.98 -2.83 7.67
C LYS A 156 1.01 -1.66 7.53
N LYS A 157 1.54 -0.43 7.38
CA LYS A 157 0.72 0.80 7.23
C LYS A 157 -0.17 0.80 5.99
N MET A 158 0.33 0.26 4.90
CA MET A 158 -0.37 0.24 3.61
C MET A 158 -1.13 -1.06 3.38
N ILE A 159 -1.10 -2.01 4.32
CA ILE A 159 -1.66 -3.37 4.17
C ILE A 159 -1.25 -3.94 2.80
N LEU A 160 0.06 -3.97 2.58
CA LEU A 160 0.62 -4.34 1.28
C LEU A 160 0.87 -5.85 1.22
N ASN A 161 -0.17 -6.62 0.96
CA ASN A 161 -0.12 -8.07 0.78
C ASN A 161 0.30 -8.49 -0.65
N ASN A 162 0.15 -7.60 -1.63
CA ASN A 162 0.62 -7.77 -3.00
C ASN A 162 0.92 -6.41 -3.65
N LEU A 163 1.68 -6.42 -4.77
CA LEU A 163 2.09 -5.20 -5.48
C LEU A 163 1.06 -4.68 -6.48
N ASN A 164 -0.07 -5.36 -6.67
CA ASN A 164 -1.15 -4.90 -7.55
C ASN A 164 -2.02 -3.81 -6.89
N LYS A 165 -1.85 -3.58 -5.59
CA LYS A 165 -2.59 -2.56 -4.85
C LYS A 165 -2.25 -1.17 -5.35
N VAL A 166 -3.29 -0.37 -5.57
CA VAL A 166 -3.20 1.04 -5.94
C VAL A 166 -4.04 1.85 -4.97
N ILE A 167 -3.49 2.94 -4.46
CA ILE A 167 -4.23 3.85 -3.59
C ILE A 167 -4.28 5.21 -4.27
N THR A 168 -5.47 5.78 -4.39
CA THR A 168 -5.65 7.13 -4.91
C THR A 168 -6.04 8.08 -3.80
N THR A 169 -5.54 9.32 -3.88
CA THR A 169 -5.88 10.36 -2.91
C THR A 169 -6.20 11.68 -3.59
N LYS A 170 -6.99 12.50 -2.91
CA LYS A 170 -7.18 13.91 -3.24
C LYS A 170 -6.97 14.72 -1.97
N LYS A 171 -6.05 15.67 -1.99
CA LYS A 171 -5.64 16.45 -0.80
C LYS A 171 -5.21 15.56 0.38
N GLY A 172 -4.55 14.44 0.10
CA GLY A 172 -4.13 13.46 1.11
C GLY A 172 -5.23 12.54 1.64
N ILE A 173 -6.50 12.78 1.30
CA ILE A 173 -7.60 11.90 1.67
C ILE A 173 -7.71 10.76 0.67
N ILE A 174 -7.77 9.53 1.15
CA ILE A 174 -7.94 8.33 0.33
C ILE A 174 -9.31 8.39 -0.37
N THR A 175 -9.28 8.33 -1.70
CA THR A 175 -10.49 8.35 -2.52
C THR A 175 -10.87 6.96 -3.01
N ASN A 176 -9.87 6.13 -3.31
CA ASN A 176 -10.10 4.74 -3.72
C ASN A 176 -8.89 3.86 -3.35
N ILE A 177 -9.19 2.57 -3.20
CA ILE A 177 -8.21 1.49 -3.11
C ILE A 177 -8.58 0.52 -4.24
N LEU A 178 -7.68 0.30 -5.18
CA LEU A 178 -7.92 -0.37 -6.45
C LEU A 178 -6.82 -1.39 -6.72
N SER A 179 -7.02 -2.22 -7.72
CA SER A 179 -5.96 -2.96 -8.39
C SER A 179 -5.38 -2.16 -9.57
N ILE A 180 -4.19 -2.54 -10.03
CA ILE A 180 -3.58 -1.93 -11.24
C ILE A 180 -4.48 -2.09 -12.48
N THR A 181 -5.28 -3.15 -12.56
CA THR A 181 -6.20 -3.39 -13.67
C THR A 181 -7.36 -2.42 -13.68
N GLU A 182 -7.87 -2.03 -12.51
CA GLU A 182 -8.99 -1.10 -12.35
C GLU A 182 -8.58 0.37 -12.50
N LEU A 183 -7.29 0.69 -12.33
CA LEU A 183 -6.79 2.07 -12.36
C LEU A 183 -7.13 2.79 -13.68
N GLU A 184 -7.08 2.10 -14.81
CA GLU A 184 -7.34 2.72 -16.11
C GLU A 184 -8.81 3.14 -16.27
N GLU A 185 -9.74 2.31 -15.82
CA GLU A 185 -11.17 2.63 -15.84
C GLU A 185 -11.50 3.76 -14.87
N PHE A 186 -10.92 3.70 -13.67
CA PHE A 186 -11.06 4.77 -12.69
C PHE A 186 -10.62 6.13 -13.25
N LEU A 187 -9.47 6.20 -13.92
CA LEU A 187 -8.94 7.45 -14.47
C LEU A 187 -9.72 7.97 -15.68
N LYS A 188 -10.46 7.13 -16.42
CA LYS A 188 -11.35 7.58 -17.52
C LYS A 188 -12.58 8.32 -17.01
N ILE A 189 -13.00 8.07 -15.78
CA ILE A 189 -14.25 8.61 -15.21
C ILE A 189 -13.97 9.88 -14.38
N ASN A 190 -12.73 10.11 -13.89
CA ASN A 190 -12.33 11.15 -12.95
C ASN A 190 -11.35 12.16 -13.53
#